data_f010ae22cb56ffdbb8d1b7e5e0687364
#
_entry.id   f010ae22cb56ffdbb8d1b7e5e0687364
#
_cell.length_a   1.000
_cell.length_b   1.000
_cell.length_c   1.000
_cell.angle_alpha   90.00
_cell.angle_beta   90.00
_cell.angle_gamma   90.00
#
_symmetry.space_group_name_H-M   'P 1'
#
loop_
_entity.id
_entity.type
_entity.pdbx_description
1 polymer ?
#
loop_
_entity_poly.entity_id
_entity_poly.type
_entity_poly.pdbx_seq_one_letter_code
_entity_poly.pdbx_strand_id
1 'polypeptide(L)'
;MAARAFSAVQLVNGSTGDPVLYLDYPGSDNALLFDGGDNHALTMTQLGDLEAVFISHHHVDHFIGLDRIMRANIDRDKTLHLFGPENTIQKVYDRIRSYEYPFFPFQKITVEVTELLAGKKRTALLECTKRFPPPEVREHEWDGRVCYENDSLQVEAVAVDHTVPCLAYAMAERSGFHPDSDKLAGGLLRPGAWVQEALRMLSQ
;
A
#
# COMPACT_ATOMS: atom_id res chain seq x y z
N MET A 1 2.63 5.15 -27.68
CA MET A 1 3.15 5.42 -26.32
C MET A 1 2.57 4.37 -25.42
N ALA A 2 3.37 3.67 -24.62
CA ALA A 2 2.85 2.74 -23.63
C ALA A 2 1.94 3.51 -22.66
N ALA A 3 0.77 2.98 -22.36
CA ALA A 3 -0.12 3.56 -21.36
C ALA A 3 0.62 3.53 -20.02
N ARG A 4 0.59 4.65 -19.28
CA ARG A 4 1.15 4.68 -17.91
C ARG A 4 0.24 3.87 -16.99
N ALA A 5 0.81 2.98 -16.17
CA ALA A 5 0.06 2.24 -15.16
C ALA A 5 -0.46 3.15 -14.04
N PHE A 6 0.15 4.33 -13.85
CA PHE A 6 -0.23 5.29 -12.81
C PHE A 6 -0.79 6.58 -13.40
N SER A 7 -1.88 7.08 -12.80
CA SER A 7 -2.45 8.39 -13.10
C SER A 7 -1.62 9.51 -12.46
N ALA A 8 -1.08 9.27 -11.28
CA ALA A 8 -0.22 10.20 -10.56
C ALA A 8 0.94 9.49 -9.86
N VAL A 9 2.12 10.10 -9.93
CA VAL A 9 3.29 9.78 -9.12
C VAL A 9 3.68 11.07 -8.42
N GLN A 10 3.50 11.13 -7.11
CA GLN A 10 3.67 12.36 -6.33
C GLN A 10 4.64 12.16 -5.18
N LEU A 11 5.76 12.88 -5.20
CA LEU A 11 6.58 13.09 -4.02
C LEU A 11 5.94 14.21 -3.18
N VAL A 12 5.20 13.82 -2.15
CA VAL A 12 4.20 14.66 -1.46
C VAL A 12 4.83 15.92 -0.84
N ASN A 13 5.99 15.79 -0.23
CA ASN A 13 6.68 16.87 0.48
C ASN A 13 7.91 17.41 -0.28
N GLY A 14 8.04 17.08 -1.57
CA GLY A 14 9.22 17.43 -2.36
C GLY A 14 10.47 16.68 -1.89
N SER A 15 11.66 17.24 -2.17
CA SER A 15 12.95 16.58 -1.92
C SER A 15 13.53 16.83 -0.53
N THR A 16 12.90 17.66 0.30
CA THR A 16 13.45 18.13 1.58
C THR A 16 12.51 17.95 2.78
N GLY A 17 11.26 17.57 2.55
CA GLY A 17 10.30 17.26 3.61
C GLY A 17 10.32 15.77 3.97
N ASP A 18 9.48 15.38 4.91
CA ASP A 18 9.32 13.99 5.33
C ASP A 18 9.00 13.11 4.11
N PRO A 19 9.67 11.95 3.96
CA PRO A 19 9.47 11.09 2.80
C PRO A 19 8.04 10.52 2.73
N VAL A 20 7.36 10.83 1.63
CA VAL A 20 6.06 10.26 1.26
C VAL A 20 5.96 10.25 -0.26
N LEU A 21 5.98 9.07 -0.86
CA LEU A 21 5.75 8.87 -2.29
C LEU A 21 4.38 8.22 -2.49
N TYR A 22 3.45 8.95 -3.08
CA TYR A 22 2.09 8.49 -3.40
C TYR A 22 1.99 8.12 -4.87
N LEU A 23 1.42 6.95 -5.14
CA LEU A 23 1.19 6.41 -6.46
C LEU A 23 -0.29 6.07 -6.62
N ASP A 24 -0.92 6.62 -7.64
CA ASP A 24 -2.34 6.46 -7.92
C ASP A 24 -2.55 5.72 -9.24
N TYR A 25 -3.53 4.81 -9.28
CA TYR A 25 -3.86 4.02 -10.48
C TYR A 25 -4.96 4.69 -11.29
N PRO A 26 -4.84 4.74 -12.64
CA PRO A 26 -5.89 5.29 -13.48
C PRO A 26 -7.19 4.50 -13.37
N GLY A 27 -8.29 5.18 -12.99
CA GLY A 27 -9.63 4.62 -13.01
C GLY A 27 -9.90 3.54 -11.97
N SER A 28 -9.10 3.47 -10.91
CA SER A 28 -9.34 2.61 -9.74
C SER A 28 -9.28 3.44 -8.45
N ASP A 29 -9.91 2.92 -7.40
CA ASP A 29 -9.82 3.48 -6.05
C ASP A 29 -8.62 2.89 -5.27
N ASN A 30 -7.57 2.46 -5.98
CA ASN A 30 -6.39 1.81 -5.42
C ASN A 30 -5.17 2.70 -5.59
N ALA A 31 -4.41 2.85 -4.52
CA ALA A 31 -3.18 3.61 -4.49
C ALA A 31 -2.11 2.92 -3.64
N LEU A 32 -0.85 3.26 -3.88
CA LEU A 32 0.28 2.80 -3.06
C LEU A 32 0.95 3.99 -2.39
N LEU A 33 1.51 3.76 -1.20
CA LEU A 33 2.30 4.73 -0.48
C LEU A 33 3.66 4.13 -0.10
N PHE A 34 4.73 4.85 -0.41
CA PHE A 34 6.08 4.52 0.06
C PHE A 34 6.50 5.56 1.09
N ASP A 35 6.80 5.09 2.28
CA ASP A 35 6.95 5.81 3.53
C ASP A 35 5.70 6.59 3.98
N GLY A 36 5.58 6.75 5.28
CA GLY A 36 4.46 7.38 5.94
C GLY A 36 4.90 8.57 6.79
N GLY A 37 5.67 9.49 6.22
CA GLY A 37 6.02 10.76 6.86
C GLY A 37 4.83 11.71 6.96
N ASP A 38 5.07 13.01 6.97
CA ASP A 38 3.98 13.99 6.96
C ASP A 38 3.17 13.87 5.66
N ASN A 39 1.97 13.36 5.78
CA ASN A 39 1.05 13.13 4.66
C ASN A 39 -0.16 14.10 4.66
N HIS A 40 -0.05 15.27 5.32
CA HIS A 40 -1.14 16.24 5.41
C HIS A 40 -1.55 16.84 4.07
N ALA A 41 -0.67 16.86 3.09
CA ALA A 41 -0.99 17.33 1.75
C ALA A 41 -1.87 16.34 0.96
N LEU A 42 -1.97 15.06 1.37
CA LEU A 42 -2.92 14.11 0.81
C LEU A 42 -4.30 14.29 1.43
N THR A 43 -5.34 14.16 0.62
CA THR A 43 -6.73 14.19 1.09
C THR A 43 -7.08 12.90 1.84
N MET A 44 -8.15 12.93 2.63
CA MET A 44 -8.67 11.73 3.30
C MET A 44 -9.16 10.68 2.31
N THR A 45 -9.60 11.08 1.11
CA THR A 45 -9.96 10.18 0.03
C THR A 45 -8.71 9.45 -0.49
N GLN A 46 -7.66 10.17 -0.86
CA GLN A 46 -6.40 9.59 -1.32
C GLN A 46 -5.81 8.61 -0.30
N LEU A 47 -5.80 8.98 0.99
CA LEU A 47 -5.36 8.07 2.06
C LEU A 47 -6.31 6.88 2.23
N GLY A 48 -7.60 7.07 1.99
CA GLY A 48 -8.60 6.01 2.04
C GLY A 48 -8.49 5.02 0.87
N ASP A 49 -7.97 5.44 -0.27
CA ASP A 49 -7.82 4.61 -1.46
C ASP A 49 -6.53 3.77 -1.45
N LEU A 50 -5.70 3.92 -0.40
CA LEU A 50 -4.47 3.13 -0.24
C LEU A 50 -4.78 1.63 -0.13
N GLU A 51 -4.21 0.84 -1.02
CA GLU A 51 -4.21 -0.63 -1.00
C GLU A 51 -3.01 -1.16 -0.21
N ALA A 52 -1.83 -0.55 -0.40
CA ALA A 52 -0.63 -0.94 0.31
C ALA A 52 0.25 0.25 0.72
N VAL A 53 0.94 0.08 1.83
CA VAL A 53 1.91 1.02 2.41
C VAL A 53 3.23 0.29 2.63
N PHE A 54 4.32 0.88 2.17
CA PHE A 54 5.67 0.32 2.25
C PHE A 54 6.55 1.24 3.09
N ILE A 55 6.90 0.81 4.29
CA ILE A 55 7.74 1.57 5.22
C ILE A 55 9.20 1.14 5.07
N SER A 56 10.06 2.07 4.71
CA SER A 56 11.50 1.79 4.58
C SER A 56 12.14 1.52 5.94
N HIS A 57 11.87 2.35 6.93
CA HIS A 57 12.33 2.19 8.32
C HIS A 57 11.48 3.03 9.28
N HIS A 58 11.74 2.92 10.60
CA HIS A 58 10.87 3.52 11.61
C HIS A 58 11.45 4.81 12.22
N HIS A 59 12.21 5.62 11.50
CA HIS A 59 12.44 6.99 11.93
C HIS A 59 11.14 7.78 11.89
N VAL A 60 11.04 8.82 12.70
CA VAL A 60 9.79 9.57 12.89
C VAL A 60 9.26 10.17 11.58
N ASP A 61 10.14 10.70 10.77
CA ASP A 61 9.86 11.32 9.47
C ASP A 61 9.40 10.34 8.37
N HIS A 62 9.57 9.01 8.60
CA HIS A 62 9.07 7.96 7.71
C HIS A 62 7.80 7.27 8.22
N PHE A 63 7.38 7.54 9.47
CA PHE A 63 6.33 6.75 10.13
C PHE A 63 5.26 7.57 10.84
N ILE A 64 5.45 8.88 11.04
CA ILE A 64 4.55 9.76 11.81
C ILE A 64 3.15 9.84 11.23
N GLY A 65 2.99 9.69 9.93
CA GLY A 65 1.72 9.81 9.20
C GLY A 65 0.80 8.59 9.31
N LEU A 66 1.21 7.50 9.98
CA LEU A 66 0.38 6.30 10.12
C LEU A 66 -0.99 6.60 10.73
N ASP A 67 -1.08 7.53 11.67
CA ASP A 67 -2.35 7.90 12.33
C ASP A 67 -3.39 8.43 11.34
N ARG A 68 -2.98 9.27 10.39
CA ARG A 68 -3.90 9.78 9.35
C ARG A 68 -4.30 8.68 8.37
N ILE A 69 -3.38 7.78 8.03
CA ILE A 69 -3.69 6.61 7.19
C ILE A 69 -4.74 5.75 7.90
N MET A 70 -4.53 5.43 9.17
CA MET A 70 -5.51 4.67 9.96
C MET A 70 -6.84 5.41 10.07
N ARG A 71 -6.84 6.72 10.35
CA ARG A 71 -8.06 7.52 10.46
C ARG A 71 -8.87 7.57 9.16
N ALA A 72 -8.21 7.59 8.01
CA ALA A 72 -8.85 7.58 6.70
C ALA A 72 -9.51 6.24 6.34
N ASN A 73 -9.04 5.14 6.95
CA ASN A 73 -9.42 3.79 6.58
C ASN A 73 -10.27 3.07 7.64
N ILE A 74 -10.37 3.57 8.86
CA ILE A 74 -10.94 2.84 10.00
C ILE A 74 -12.38 2.34 9.77
N ASP A 75 -13.21 3.09 9.04
CA ASP A 75 -14.60 2.77 8.76
C ASP A 75 -14.77 1.95 7.45
N ARG A 76 -13.69 1.70 6.72
CA ARG A 76 -13.71 0.98 5.43
C ARG A 76 -13.66 -0.53 5.67
N ASP A 77 -14.47 -1.26 4.93
CA ASP A 77 -14.51 -2.73 4.94
C ASP A 77 -13.49 -3.26 3.93
N LYS A 78 -12.22 -3.18 4.27
CA LYS A 78 -11.12 -3.64 3.43
C LYS A 78 -9.91 -4.09 4.25
N THR A 79 -8.98 -4.75 3.59
CA THR A 79 -7.64 -5.00 4.11
C THR A 79 -6.67 -3.95 3.56
N LEU A 80 -5.95 -3.28 4.45
CA LEU A 80 -4.81 -2.43 4.14
C LEU A 80 -3.53 -3.25 4.36
N HIS A 81 -2.73 -3.43 3.31
CA HIS A 81 -1.45 -4.13 3.40
C HIS A 81 -0.35 -3.16 3.83
N LEU A 82 0.41 -3.50 4.88
CA LEU A 82 1.51 -2.68 5.36
C LEU A 82 2.78 -3.53 5.43
N PHE A 83 3.81 -3.12 4.70
CA PHE A 83 5.11 -3.77 4.64
C PHE A 83 6.16 -2.92 5.34
N GLY A 84 7.10 -3.57 6.02
CA GLY A 84 8.20 -2.86 6.65
C GLY A 84 9.29 -3.80 7.17
N PRO A 85 10.38 -3.25 7.73
CA PRO A 85 11.46 -4.04 8.30
C PRO A 85 11.05 -4.71 9.63
N GLU A 86 11.99 -5.37 10.27
CA GLU A 86 11.80 -5.99 11.58
C GLU A 86 11.19 -5.02 12.61
N ASN A 87 10.30 -5.53 13.46
CA ASN A 87 9.50 -4.82 14.48
C ASN A 87 8.35 -3.94 13.93
N THR A 88 8.03 -3.98 12.66
CA THR A 88 6.89 -3.25 12.09
C THR A 88 5.56 -3.69 12.70
N ILE A 89 5.34 -5.00 12.89
CA ILE A 89 4.10 -5.54 13.47
C ILE A 89 3.85 -4.93 14.84
N GLN A 90 4.85 -4.98 15.72
CA GLN A 90 4.71 -4.45 17.08
C GLN A 90 4.48 -2.93 17.09
N LYS A 91 5.23 -2.18 16.29
CA LYS A 91 5.10 -0.71 16.22
C LYS A 91 3.75 -0.26 15.69
N VAL A 92 3.24 -0.93 14.64
CA VAL A 92 1.90 -0.66 14.12
C VAL A 92 0.83 -1.03 15.15
N TYR A 93 0.96 -2.17 15.80
CA TYR A 93 0.04 -2.59 16.86
C TYR A 93 0.01 -1.60 18.02
N ASP A 94 1.17 -1.20 18.56
CA ASP A 94 1.27 -0.25 19.66
C ASP A 94 0.65 1.10 19.29
N ARG A 95 0.87 1.57 18.04
CA ARG A 95 0.29 2.82 17.55
C ARG A 95 -1.22 2.76 17.46
N ILE A 96 -1.77 1.68 16.89
CA ILE A 96 -3.22 1.46 16.80
C ILE A 96 -3.82 1.36 18.21
N ARG A 97 -3.19 0.62 19.10
CA ARG A 97 -3.68 0.42 20.48
C ARG A 97 -3.56 1.65 21.38
N SER A 98 -2.88 2.69 20.94
CA SER A 98 -2.81 3.95 21.69
C SER A 98 -4.10 4.78 21.64
N TYR A 99 -5.08 4.38 20.81
CA TYR A 99 -6.36 5.07 20.64
C TYR A 99 -7.54 4.24 21.17
N GLU A 100 -8.65 4.95 21.48
CA GLU A 100 -9.93 4.35 21.77
C GLU A 100 -10.80 4.31 20.52
N TYR A 101 -11.57 3.24 20.33
CA TYR A 101 -12.44 3.00 19.18
C TYR A 101 -13.91 2.93 19.60
N PRO A 102 -14.60 4.09 19.75
CA PRO A 102 -15.93 4.14 20.34
C PRO A 102 -17.03 3.59 19.41
N PHE A 103 -16.79 3.53 18.10
CA PHE A 103 -17.80 3.13 17.11
C PHE A 103 -17.71 1.67 16.69
N PHE A 104 -17.10 0.83 17.49
CA PHE A 104 -17.18 -0.61 17.31
C PHE A 104 -18.66 -1.08 17.40
N PRO A 105 -19.18 -1.95 16.52
CA PRO A 105 -18.51 -2.72 15.46
C PRO A 105 -18.56 -2.08 14.05
N PHE A 106 -18.90 -0.81 13.91
CA PHE A 106 -19.01 -0.12 12.62
C PHE A 106 -17.65 0.14 11.97
N GLN A 107 -16.59 0.15 12.77
CA GLN A 107 -15.22 0.28 12.31
C GLN A 107 -14.69 -1.09 11.85
N LYS A 108 -14.26 -1.21 10.59
CA LYS A 108 -14.14 -2.52 9.94
C LYS A 108 -12.75 -2.82 9.36
N ILE A 109 -11.84 -1.86 9.33
CA ILE A 109 -10.53 -2.06 8.73
C ILE A 109 -9.81 -3.32 9.27
N THR A 110 -9.19 -4.06 8.40
CA THR A 110 -8.14 -5.02 8.72
C THR A 110 -6.82 -4.47 8.22
N VAL A 111 -5.79 -4.46 9.06
CA VAL A 111 -4.43 -4.13 8.64
C VAL A 111 -3.62 -5.43 8.63
N GLU A 112 -3.20 -5.84 7.46
CA GLU A 112 -2.27 -6.96 7.32
C GLU A 112 -0.85 -6.40 7.33
N VAL A 113 -0.12 -6.65 8.40
CA VAL A 113 1.25 -6.16 8.57
C VAL A 113 2.23 -7.27 8.26
N THR A 114 3.15 -7.00 7.33
CA THR A 114 4.20 -7.93 6.92
C THR A 114 5.58 -7.34 7.22
N GLU A 115 6.33 -8.02 8.08
CA GLU A 115 7.76 -7.75 8.29
C GLU A 115 8.60 -8.55 7.31
N LEU A 116 9.53 -7.88 6.66
CA LEU A 116 10.46 -8.46 5.69
C LEU A 116 11.85 -8.59 6.33
N LEU A 117 12.33 -9.82 6.47
CA LEU A 117 13.61 -10.15 7.08
C LEU A 117 14.46 -10.98 6.10
N ALA A 118 15.73 -11.14 6.41
CA ALA A 118 16.59 -12.01 5.61
C ALA A 118 16.08 -13.46 5.63
N GLY A 119 15.68 -13.97 4.46
CA GLY A 119 15.24 -15.35 4.28
C GLY A 119 13.82 -15.67 4.78
N LYS A 120 13.11 -14.72 5.37
CA LYS A 120 11.76 -14.96 5.89
C LYS A 120 10.91 -13.69 5.95
N LYS A 121 9.59 -13.87 5.98
CA LYS A 121 8.63 -12.82 6.30
C LYS A 121 7.74 -13.23 7.47
N ARG A 122 7.32 -12.26 8.27
CA ARG A 122 6.35 -12.44 9.35
C ARG A 122 5.11 -11.64 9.03
N THR A 123 3.95 -12.20 9.21
CA THR A 123 2.67 -11.55 8.92
C THR A 123 1.75 -11.64 10.11
N ALA A 124 1.02 -10.57 10.39
CA ALA A 124 -0.05 -10.52 11.39
C ALA A 124 -1.24 -9.73 10.87
N LEU A 125 -2.45 -10.14 11.25
CA LEU A 125 -3.69 -9.44 10.96
C LEU A 125 -4.13 -8.64 12.20
N LEU A 126 -4.29 -7.35 12.03
CA LEU A 126 -4.80 -6.43 13.04
C LEU A 126 -6.23 -6.05 12.67
N GLU A 127 -7.22 -6.70 13.27
CA GLU A 127 -8.62 -6.60 12.90
C GLU A 127 -9.39 -5.68 13.84
N CYS A 128 -9.93 -4.59 13.33
CA CYS A 128 -10.74 -3.65 14.10
C CYS A 128 -12.02 -4.30 14.65
N THR A 129 -12.68 -5.16 13.87
CA THR A 129 -13.89 -5.88 14.29
C THR A 129 -13.67 -6.78 15.51
N LYS A 130 -12.44 -7.19 15.75
CA LYS A 130 -12.02 -7.96 16.94
C LYS A 130 -11.39 -7.08 18.03
N ARG A 131 -11.44 -5.75 17.87
CA ARG A 131 -10.85 -4.77 18.80
C ARG A 131 -9.33 -4.86 18.90
N PHE A 132 -8.68 -5.18 17.78
CA PHE A 132 -7.22 -5.31 17.70
C PHE A 132 -6.62 -6.13 18.85
N PRO A 133 -6.87 -7.45 18.91
CA PRO A 133 -6.24 -8.31 19.90
C PRO A 133 -4.73 -8.35 19.69
N PRO A 134 -3.94 -8.82 20.67
CA PRO A 134 -2.51 -9.04 20.46
C PRO A 134 -2.25 -9.81 19.17
N PRO A 135 -1.26 -9.40 18.35
CA PRO A 135 -1.05 -9.99 17.05
C PRO A 135 -0.58 -11.45 17.13
N GLU A 136 -1.25 -12.31 16.38
CA GLU A 136 -0.77 -13.67 16.13
C GLU A 136 0.16 -13.64 14.92
N VAL A 137 1.46 -13.77 15.17
CA VAL A 137 2.49 -13.67 14.13
C VAL A 137 2.67 -15.02 13.46
N ARG A 138 2.58 -15.06 12.12
CA ARG A 138 2.90 -16.21 11.28
C ARG A 138 4.19 -15.95 10.54
N GLU A 139 5.08 -16.93 10.53
CA GLU A 139 6.37 -16.84 9.83
C GLU A 139 6.34 -17.74 8.59
N HIS A 140 6.88 -17.21 7.48
CA HIS A 140 6.97 -17.89 6.19
C HIS A 140 8.37 -17.69 5.61
N GLU A 141 8.85 -18.67 4.85
CA GLU A 141 10.06 -18.47 4.03
C GLU A 141 9.81 -17.39 2.98
N TRP A 142 10.84 -16.62 2.67
CA TRP A 142 10.81 -15.57 1.67
C TRP A 142 12.18 -15.44 1.00
N ASP A 143 12.20 -15.41 -0.32
CA ASP A 143 13.43 -15.40 -1.12
C ASP A 143 14.14 -14.02 -1.14
N GLY A 144 13.55 -13.02 -0.47
CA GLY A 144 14.12 -11.70 -0.36
C GLY A 144 13.89 -10.79 -1.58
N ARG A 145 12.89 -11.07 -2.39
CA ARG A 145 12.57 -10.28 -3.59
C ARG A 145 11.17 -9.70 -3.54
N VAL A 146 10.20 -10.31 -4.25
CA VAL A 146 8.85 -9.78 -4.38
C VAL A 146 8.12 -9.84 -3.04
N CYS A 147 7.75 -8.68 -2.48
CA CYS A 147 7.01 -8.57 -1.25
C CYS A 147 5.51 -8.34 -1.47
N TYR A 148 5.15 -7.72 -2.60
CA TYR A 148 3.78 -7.43 -2.99
C TYR A 148 3.62 -7.54 -4.50
N GLU A 149 2.48 -8.04 -4.95
CA GLU A 149 2.14 -8.07 -6.37
C GLU A 149 0.63 -8.05 -6.57
N ASN A 150 0.21 -7.46 -7.69
CA ASN A 150 -1.15 -7.51 -8.20
C ASN A 150 -1.13 -7.64 -9.74
N ASP A 151 -2.28 -7.53 -10.38
CA ASP A 151 -2.40 -7.69 -11.85
C ASP A 151 -1.57 -6.66 -12.64
N SER A 152 -1.28 -5.50 -12.04
CA SER A 152 -0.66 -4.36 -12.73
C SER A 152 0.84 -4.19 -12.43
N LEU A 153 1.29 -4.64 -11.27
CA LEU A 153 2.67 -4.40 -10.83
C LEU A 153 3.16 -5.43 -9.81
N GLN A 154 4.46 -5.37 -9.56
CA GLN A 154 5.10 -6.02 -8.42
C GLN A 154 6.00 -5.02 -7.69
N VAL A 155 6.14 -5.22 -6.38
CA VAL A 155 7.08 -4.49 -5.53
C VAL A 155 8.08 -5.47 -4.96
N GLU A 156 9.36 -5.17 -5.15
CA GLU A 156 10.47 -5.90 -4.57
C GLU A 156 11.03 -5.11 -3.39
N ALA A 157 11.58 -5.81 -2.40
CA ALA A 157 12.23 -5.21 -1.24
C ALA A 157 13.60 -5.84 -1.03
N VAL A 158 14.56 -5.04 -0.56
CA VAL A 158 15.90 -5.48 -0.18
C VAL A 158 16.35 -4.75 1.08
N ALA A 159 16.98 -5.47 2.00
CA ALA A 159 17.59 -4.85 3.16
C ALA A 159 18.80 -4.00 2.76
N VAL A 160 18.90 -2.81 3.33
CA VAL A 160 20.00 -1.87 3.09
C VAL A 160 20.63 -1.47 4.41
N ASP A 161 21.93 -1.07 4.35
CA ASP A 161 22.67 -0.62 5.51
C ASP A 161 22.16 0.76 5.97
N HIS A 162 21.78 0.84 7.25
CA HIS A 162 21.31 2.05 7.91
C HIS A 162 21.49 1.90 9.43
N THR A 163 21.26 2.99 10.20
CA THR A 163 21.36 2.99 11.68
C THR A 163 20.31 2.12 12.38
N VAL A 164 19.24 1.77 11.67
CA VAL A 164 18.14 0.90 12.11
C VAL A 164 17.81 -0.08 10.97
N PRO A 165 17.09 -1.20 11.23
CA PRO A 165 16.62 -2.07 10.15
C PRO A 165 15.90 -1.26 9.07
N CYS A 166 16.38 -1.36 7.82
CA CYS A 166 15.93 -0.53 6.72
C CYS A 166 15.78 -1.35 5.44
N LEU A 167 14.76 -1.01 4.65
CA LEU A 167 14.43 -1.60 3.35
C LEU A 167 14.49 -0.54 2.25
N ALA A 168 15.03 -0.91 1.11
CA ALA A 168 14.79 -0.21 -0.14
C ALA A 168 13.74 -0.98 -0.95
N TYR A 169 12.89 -0.25 -1.66
CA TYR A 169 11.85 -0.83 -2.49
C TYR A 169 12.08 -0.50 -3.97
N ALA A 170 11.81 -1.46 -4.83
CA ALA A 170 11.76 -1.27 -6.27
C ALA A 170 10.39 -1.73 -6.79
N MET A 171 9.77 -0.92 -7.61
CA MET A 171 8.50 -1.26 -8.22
C MET A 171 8.68 -1.45 -9.71
N ALA A 172 8.09 -2.52 -10.25
CA ALA A 172 8.04 -2.80 -11.67
C ALA A 172 6.58 -2.94 -12.11
N GLU A 173 6.22 -2.21 -13.17
CA GLU A 173 4.94 -2.42 -13.84
C GLU A 173 4.97 -3.75 -14.58
N ARG A 174 3.91 -4.54 -14.45
CA ARG A 174 3.70 -5.69 -15.33
C ARG A 174 3.23 -5.16 -16.67
N SER A 175 3.93 -5.53 -17.74
CA SER A 175 3.55 -5.15 -19.09
C SER A 175 2.17 -5.75 -19.41
N GLY A 176 1.13 -4.95 -19.32
CA GLY A 176 -0.23 -5.26 -19.70
C GLY A 176 -0.72 -4.20 -20.70
N PHE A 177 -1.60 -4.59 -21.60
CA PHE A 177 -2.33 -3.63 -22.40
C PHE A 177 -3.38 -2.95 -21.50
N HIS A 178 -3.14 -1.69 -21.14
CA HIS A 178 -4.14 -0.88 -20.45
C HIS A 178 -4.91 -0.08 -21.52
N PRO A 179 -6.26 -0.17 -21.56
CA PRO A 179 -7.04 0.65 -22.45
C PRO A 179 -6.83 2.13 -22.12
N ASP A 180 -6.52 2.92 -23.14
CA ASP A 180 -6.46 4.39 -23.01
C ASP A 180 -7.89 4.91 -22.79
N SER A 181 -8.21 5.26 -21.54
CA SER A 181 -9.54 5.73 -21.14
C SER A 181 -10.01 6.95 -21.93
N ASP A 182 -9.08 7.85 -22.29
CA ASP A 182 -9.40 9.07 -23.02
C ASP A 182 -9.75 8.75 -24.48
N LYS A 183 -9.06 7.79 -25.08
CA LYS A 183 -9.39 7.28 -26.42
C LYS A 183 -10.67 6.44 -26.43
N LEU A 184 -10.95 5.70 -25.36
CA LEU A 184 -12.22 4.99 -25.22
C LEU A 184 -13.40 5.97 -25.06
N ALA A 185 -13.23 7.04 -24.27
CA ALA A 185 -14.26 8.05 -24.04
C ALA A 185 -14.55 8.89 -25.29
N GLY A 186 -13.53 9.13 -26.15
CA GLY A 186 -13.66 9.86 -27.42
C GLY A 186 -13.99 8.99 -28.64
N GLY A 187 -14.06 7.67 -28.48
CA GLY A 187 -14.27 6.72 -29.59
C GLY A 187 -15.72 6.30 -29.79
N LEU A 188 -15.98 5.70 -30.97
CA LEU A 188 -17.29 5.13 -31.33
C LEU A 188 -17.67 3.87 -30.52
N LEU A 189 -16.74 3.32 -29.74
CA LEU A 189 -16.92 2.10 -28.96
C LEU A 189 -17.13 2.43 -27.49
N ARG A 190 -18.30 2.12 -26.94
CA ARG A 190 -18.54 2.23 -25.49
C ARG A 190 -17.78 1.13 -24.75
N PRO A 191 -17.08 1.46 -23.65
CA PRO A 191 -16.47 0.45 -22.78
C PRO A 191 -17.53 -0.57 -22.33
N GLY A 192 -17.17 -1.84 -22.36
CA GLY A 192 -18.06 -2.94 -21.99
C GLY A 192 -17.26 -4.24 -21.77
N ALA A 193 -17.93 -5.35 -21.59
CA ALA A 193 -17.31 -6.67 -21.34
C ALA A 193 -16.25 -7.08 -22.38
N TRP A 194 -16.33 -6.54 -23.60
CA TRP A 194 -15.38 -6.79 -24.68
C TRP A 194 -13.96 -6.26 -24.36
N VAL A 195 -13.84 -5.22 -23.54
CA VAL A 195 -12.53 -4.67 -23.12
C VAL A 195 -11.77 -5.71 -22.32
N GLN A 196 -12.44 -6.36 -21.38
CA GLN A 196 -11.83 -7.42 -20.57
C GLN A 196 -11.43 -8.64 -21.41
N GLU A 197 -12.27 -9.02 -22.38
CA GLU A 197 -11.97 -10.13 -23.27
C GLU A 197 -10.79 -9.81 -24.21
N ALA A 198 -10.72 -8.58 -24.73
CA ALA A 198 -9.58 -8.12 -25.52
C ALA A 198 -8.27 -8.13 -24.70
N LEU A 199 -8.31 -7.67 -23.45
CA LEU A 199 -7.16 -7.71 -22.54
C LEU A 199 -6.72 -9.15 -22.28
N ARG A 200 -7.67 -10.07 -22.05
CA ARG A 200 -7.37 -11.49 -21.85
C ARG A 200 -6.70 -12.14 -23.08
N MET A 201 -7.12 -11.77 -24.28
CA MET A 201 -6.54 -12.29 -25.53
C MET A 201 -5.12 -11.74 -25.79
N LEU A 202 -4.83 -10.51 -25.37
CA LEU A 202 -3.54 -9.86 -25.57
C LEU A 202 -2.50 -10.25 -24.52
N SER A 203 -2.93 -10.88 -23.41
CA SER A 203 -2.05 -11.37 -22.34
C SER A 203 -1.60 -12.84 -22.52
N GLN A 204 -2.01 -13.48 -23.60
CA GLN A 204 -1.57 -14.83 -24.02
C GLN A 204 -0.43 -14.72 -25.07
#